data_87666c612bb43cac9858b65ec4536056
#
_entry.id   87666c612bb43cac9858b65ec4536056
#
_cell.length_a   1.000
_cell.length_b   1.000
_cell.length_c   1.000
_cell.angle_alpha   90.00
_cell.angle_beta   90.00
_cell.angle_gamma   90.00
#
_symmetry.space_group_name_H-M   'P 1'
#
loop_
_entity.id
_entity.type
_entity.pdbx_description
1 polymer ?
#
loop_
_entity_poly.entity_id
_entity_poly.type
_entity_poly.pdbx_seq_one_letter_code
_entity_poly.pdbx_strand_id
1 'polypeptide(L)'
;MQKAHRMLVGACAAVATLAFAGTAFASYAPKLVVSSTGGTALGGATRIGVVVGAADDATANTTIYVPNGYAVGTPTPGTDLGKVTATAAAADLGGAVLPLTGELDAIAPNATTQAAAQSCGITPTQTWDLHLSAAGQTLDIPLFVVAPLAPETALGFTQKLVVCLPPPDVPVGTPGRSVFGAKLLSATFTSSAITQPTAAGDYRWTSLFT
;
A
#
# COMPACT_ATOMS: atom_id res chain seq x y z
N MET A 1 -63.02 50.64 -40.58
CA MET A 1 -63.23 49.22 -40.27
C MET A 1 -61.86 48.60 -40.10
N GLN A 2 -61.38 48.52 -38.89
CA GLN A 2 -60.02 48.04 -38.57
C GLN A 2 -60.12 46.63 -38.00
N LYS A 3 -59.47 45.67 -38.68
CA LYS A 3 -59.36 44.33 -38.19
C LYS A 3 -57.99 44.20 -37.42
N ALA A 4 -58.07 43.99 -36.09
CA ALA A 4 -56.99 43.79 -35.27
C ALA A 4 -56.44 42.36 -35.44
N HIS A 5 -55.16 42.23 -35.82
CA HIS A 5 -54.46 40.96 -35.82
C HIS A 5 -53.82 40.77 -34.42
N ARG A 6 -54.27 39.77 -33.70
CA ARG A 6 -53.61 39.29 -32.45
C ARG A 6 -52.49 38.35 -32.83
N MET A 7 -51.23 38.79 -32.65
CA MET A 7 -50.11 37.92 -32.66
C MET A 7 -50.00 37.21 -31.31
N LEU A 8 -50.06 35.90 -31.35
CA LEU A 8 -49.77 35.02 -30.20
C LEU A 8 -48.28 34.79 -30.17
N VAL A 9 -47.60 35.35 -29.20
CA VAL A 9 -46.17 35.07 -28.94
C VAL A 9 -46.09 33.87 -28.02
N GLY A 10 -45.71 32.71 -28.56
CA GLY A 10 -45.43 31.52 -27.80
C GLY A 10 -44.04 31.62 -27.16
N ALA A 11 -43.97 31.75 -25.85
CA ALA A 11 -42.75 31.68 -25.11
C ALA A 11 -42.34 30.22 -24.92
N CYS A 12 -41.32 29.75 -25.64
CA CYS A 12 -40.64 28.47 -25.37
C CYS A 12 -39.75 28.64 -24.16
N ALA A 13 -40.18 28.14 -23.01
CA ALA A 13 -39.33 28.00 -21.83
C ALA A 13 -38.39 26.78 -22.03
N ALA A 14 -37.16 27.06 -22.41
CA ALA A 14 -36.09 26.04 -22.39
C ALA A 14 -35.65 25.78 -20.94
N VAL A 15 -36.08 24.67 -20.36
CA VAL A 15 -35.59 24.20 -19.09
C VAL A 15 -34.22 23.61 -19.34
N ALA A 16 -33.18 24.37 -19.04
CA ALA A 16 -31.80 23.87 -18.99
C ALA A 16 -31.63 23.01 -17.72
N THR A 17 -31.73 21.70 -17.84
CA THR A 17 -31.32 20.75 -16.82
C THR A 17 -29.79 20.77 -16.74
N LEU A 18 -29.25 21.53 -15.78
CA LEU A 18 -27.89 21.43 -15.35
C LEU A 18 -27.72 20.05 -14.70
N ALA A 19 -27.23 19.09 -15.48
CA ALA A 19 -26.70 17.85 -14.91
C ALA A 19 -25.46 18.22 -14.10
N PHE A 20 -25.58 18.27 -12.78
CA PHE A 20 -24.44 18.27 -11.89
C PHE A 20 -23.78 16.90 -12.05
N ALA A 21 -22.78 16.82 -12.91
CA ALA A 21 -21.81 15.73 -12.87
C ALA A 21 -21.10 15.85 -11.52
N GLY A 22 -21.63 15.14 -10.52
CA GLY A 22 -20.93 14.98 -9.25
C GLY A 22 -19.56 14.41 -9.57
N THR A 23 -18.51 15.19 -9.34
CA THR A 23 -17.15 14.68 -9.35
C THR A 23 -17.09 13.63 -8.25
N ALA A 24 -17.16 12.37 -8.64
CA ALA A 24 -16.85 11.27 -7.74
C ALA A 24 -15.37 11.44 -7.38
N PHE A 25 -15.09 12.09 -6.26
CA PHE A 25 -13.77 12.04 -5.66
C PHE A 25 -13.58 10.59 -5.24
N ALA A 26 -12.67 9.87 -5.91
CA ALA A 26 -12.22 8.58 -5.45
C ALA A 26 -11.66 8.82 -4.03
N SER A 27 -12.32 8.26 -3.02
CA SER A 27 -11.86 8.40 -1.65
C SER A 27 -10.72 7.42 -1.44
N TYR A 28 -9.48 7.86 -1.56
CA TYR A 28 -8.31 7.07 -1.23
C TYR A 28 -8.22 6.93 0.29
N ALA A 29 -8.60 5.75 0.80
CA ALA A 29 -8.73 5.50 2.23
C ALA A 29 -8.13 4.14 2.63
N PRO A 30 -6.83 3.93 2.39
CA PRO A 30 -6.15 2.71 2.80
C PRO A 30 -6.16 2.54 4.32
N LYS A 31 -6.13 1.28 4.78
CA LYS A 31 -6.19 0.92 6.20
C LYS A 31 -4.96 0.14 6.60
N LEU A 32 -4.42 0.47 7.77
CA LEU A 32 -3.40 -0.30 8.46
C LEU A 32 -4.05 -1.12 9.59
N VAL A 33 -3.71 -2.39 9.68
CA VAL A 33 -4.11 -3.29 10.77
C VAL A 33 -2.86 -3.92 11.36
N VAL A 34 -2.67 -3.76 12.65
CA VAL A 34 -1.55 -4.39 13.36
C VAL A 34 -2.09 -5.24 14.49
N SER A 35 -1.59 -6.47 14.60
CA SER A 35 -2.01 -7.41 15.62
C SER A 35 -0.85 -8.30 16.09
N SER A 36 -1.03 -8.92 17.24
CA SER A 36 -0.14 -9.93 17.79
C SER A 36 -0.47 -11.31 17.23
N THR A 37 0.52 -12.12 16.95
CA THR A 37 0.31 -13.54 16.58
C THR A 37 0.23 -14.48 17.80
N GLY A 38 0.60 -14.00 18.98
CA GLY A 38 0.63 -14.76 20.23
C GLY A 38 -0.49 -14.39 21.22
N GLY A 39 -1.58 -13.77 20.76
CA GLY A 39 -2.63 -13.26 21.65
C GLY A 39 -2.10 -12.14 22.52
N THR A 40 -2.25 -12.27 23.85
CA THR A 40 -1.77 -11.29 24.83
C THR A 40 -0.32 -11.53 25.28
N ALA A 41 0.40 -12.49 24.68
CA ALA A 41 1.78 -12.78 25.06
C ALA A 41 2.70 -11.61 24.64
N LEU A 42 3.41 -11.05 25.61
CA LEU A 42 4.43 -10.03 25.37
C LEU A 42 5.64 -10.65 24.66
N GLY A 43 6.27 -9.90 23.75
CA GLY A 43 7.43 -10.35 23.00
C GLY A 43 7.14 -11.31 21.84
N GLY A 44 5.86 -11.52 21.48
CA GLY A 44 5.48 -12.33 20.33
C GLY A 44 5.72 -11.61 18.99
N ALA A 45 5.65 -12.37 17.89
CA ALA A 45 5.75 -11.82 16.54
C ALA A 45 4.61 -10.87 16.21
N THR A 46 4.88 -9.91 15.35
CA THR A 46 3.91 -8.90 14.91
C THR A 46 3.34 -9.25 13.55
N ARG A 47 2.02 -9.15 13.42
CA ARG A 47 1.32 -9.25 12.15
C ARG A 47 0.89 -7.86 11.69
N ILE A 48 1.25 -7.50 10.47
CA ILE A 48 0.95 -6.20 9.87
C ILE A 48 0.15 -6.44 8.59
N GLY A 49 -0.98 -5.76 8.47
CA GLY A 49 -1.84 -5.82 7.29
C GLY A 49 -2.15 -4.43 6.76
N VAL A 50 -2.20 -4.30 5.43
CA VAL A 50 -2.69 -3.13 4.73
C VAL A 50 -3.84 -3.53 3.81
N VAL A 51 -4.84 -2.66 3.70
CA VAL A 51 -5.99 -2.85 2.81
C VAL A 51 -6.20 -1.57 2.02
N VAL A 52 -6.26 -1.71 0.70
CA VAL A 52 -6.55 -0.62 -0.25
C VAL A 52 -7.89 -0.94 -0.91
N GLY A 53 -8.79 0.01 -1.00
CA GLY A 53 -10.09 -0.19 -1.65
C GLY A 53 -9.95 -0.55 -3.13
N ALA A 54 -10.82 -1.44 -3.62
CA ALA A 54 -10.81 -1.79 -5.05
C ALA A 54 -11.05 -0.58 -5.97
N ALA A 55 -11.81 0.40 -5.50
CA ALA A 55 -12.11 1.65 -6.20
C ALA A 55 -11.06 2.75 -5.98
N ASP A 56 -10.15 2.58 -5.00
CA ASP A 56 -9.08 3.54 -4.74
C ASP A 56 -8.05 3.54 -5.88
N ASP A 57 -7.28 4.62 -5.99
CA ASP A 57 -6.12 4.65 -6.89
C ASP A 57 -5.05 3.65 -6.47
N ALA A 58 -4.12 3.35 -7.38
CA ALA A 58 -3.01 2.46 -7.08
C ALA A 58 -2.07 3.11 -6.08
N THR A 59 -1.70 2.38 -5.04
CA THR A 59 -0.67 2.81 -4.08
C THR A 59 0.71 2.68 -4.71
N ALA A 60 1.46 3.76 -4.75
CA ALA A 60 2.85 3.77 -5.20
C ALA A 60 3.83 3.52 -4.05
N ASN A 61 3.53 4.03 -2.88
CA ASN A 61 4.39 3.87 -1.70
C ASN A 61 3.56 3.62 -0.44
N THR A 62 4.05 2.73 0.40
CA THR A 62 3.52 2.50 1.75
C THR A 62 4.65 2.66 2.76
N THR A 63 4.51 3.62 3.65
CA THR A 63 5.41 3.80 4.80
C THR A 63 4.65 3.47 6.08
N ILE A 64 5.13 2.50 6.85
CA ILE A 64 4.56 2.10 8.14
C ILE A 64 5.53 2.49 9.24
N TYR A 65 5.09 3.28 10.19
CA TYR A 65 5.89 3.76 11.30
C TYR A 65 5.75 2.83 12.50
N VAL A 66 6.88 2.29 12.94
CA VAL A 66 6.98 1.39 14.09
C VAL A 66 7.10 2.22 15.37
N PRO A 67 6.15 2.12 16.32
CA PRO A 67 6.18 2.91 17.54
C PRO A 67 7.27 2.44 18.50
N ASN A 68 7.70 3.36 19.35
CA ASN A 68 8.56 3.03 20.49
C ASN A 68 7.91 1.95 21.36
N GLY A 69 8.71 1.01 21.84
CA GLY A 69 8.27 -0.18 22.57
C GLY A 69 8.27 -1.44 21.71
N TYR A 70 8.03 -1.34 20.40
CA TYR A 70 8.33 -2.43 19.46
C TYR A 70 9.82 -2.43 19.11
N ALA A 71 10.39 -3.62 18.94
CA ALA A 71 11.76 -3.75 18.48
C ALA A 71 11.79 -4.37 17.07
N VAL A 72 12.56 -3.75 16.18
CA VAL A 72 12.89 -4.32 14.87
C VAL A 72 14.29 -4.86 14.96
N GLY A 73 14.42 -6.20 14.93
CA GLY A 73 15.68 -6.89 14.97
C GLY A 73 16.52 -6.69 13.70
N THR A 74 17.76 -7.14 13.74
CA THR A 74 18.69 -7.14 12.61
C THR A 74 19.00 -8.58 12.18
N PRO A 75 18.07 -9.28 11.52
CA PRO A 75 18.27 -10.65 11.09
C PRO A 75 19.39 -10.74 10.05
N THR A 76 20.12 -11.86 10.06
CA THR A 76 21.12 -12.15 9.02
C THR A 76 20.44 -12.41 7.67
N PRO A 77 21.03 -12.00 6.56
CA PRO A 77 20.53 -12.36 5.24
C PRO A 77 20.35 -13.88 5.07
N GLY A 78 19.22 -14.29 4.48
CA GLY A 78 18.81 -15.69 4.33
C GLY A 78 17.94 -16.20 5.49
N THR A 79 17.59 -15.34 6.45
CA THR A 79 16.67 -15.72 7.54
C THR A 79 15.21 -15.58 7.07
N ASP A 80 14.41 -16.63 7.19
CA ASP A 80 12.94 -16.58 7.07
C ASP A 80 12.37 -15.80 8.26
N LEU A 81 11.67 -14.72 7.97
CA LEU A 81 11.06 -13.82 8.95
C LEU A 81 9.58 -14.12 9.15
N GLY A 82 8.94 -14.84 8.22
CA GLY A 82 7.54 -15.23 8.32
C GLY A 82 6.81 -15.32 6.99
N LYS A 83 5.49 -15.38 7.07
CA LYS A 83 4.60 -15.60 5.91
C LYS A 83 3.95 -14.31 5.44
N VAL A 84 3.71 -14.27 4.14
CA VAL A 84 3.02 -13.16 3.45
C VAL A 84 1.83 -13.69 2.69
N THR A 85 0.73 -12.96 2.76
CA THR A 85 -0.43 -13.15 1.88
C THR A 85 -0.84 -11.79 1.33
N ALA A 86 -1.21 -11.73 0.06
CA ALA A 86 -1.70 -10.51 -0.55
C ALA A 86 -2.82 -10.80 -1.56
N THR A 87 -3.52 -9.78 -1.95
CA THR A 87 -4.43 -9.82 -3.10
C THR A 87 -4.15 -8.63 -4.01
N ALA A 88 -4.19 -8.83 -5.31
CA ALA A 88 -4.01 -7.78 -6.29
C ALA A 88 -5.06 -7.90 -7.40
N ALA A 89 -5.53 -6.78 -7.93
CA ALA A 89 -6.37 -6.74 -9.12
C ALA A 89 -5.47 -6.60 -10.35
N ALA A 90 -5.55 -7.56 -11.27
CA ALA A 90 -4.73 -7.63 -12.48
C ALA A 90 -5.48 -7.04 -13.67
N ALA A 91 -5.12 -5.83 -14.11
CA ALA A 91 -5.80 -5.13 -15.21
C ALA A 91 -5.71 -5.90 -16.53
N ASP A 92 -4.57 -6.50 -16.84
CA ASP A 92 -4.34 -7.27 -18.08
C ASP A 92 -5.13 -8.58 -18.11
N LEU A 93 -5.67 -9.01 -16.97
CA LEU A 93 -6.54 -10.17 -16.82
C LEU A 93 -8.01 -9.76 -16.59
N GLY A 94 -8.41 -8.62 -17.13
CA GLY A 94 -9.78 -8.11 -17.01
C GLY A 94 -10.17 -7.66 -15.59
N GLY A 95 -9.21 -7.30 -14.76
CA GLY A 95 -9.43 -6.91 -13.37
C GLY A 95 -9.60 -8.08 -12.40
N ALA A 96 -9.22 -9.28 -12.81
CA ALA A 96 -9.27 -10.47 -11.96
C ALA A 96 -8.47 -10.26 -10.66
N VAL A 97 -9.06 -10.68 -9.54
CA VAL A 97 -8.38 -10.65 -8.25
C VAL A 97 -7.52 -11.91 -8.10
N LEU A 98 -6.22 -11.68 -7.98
CA LEU A 98 -5.24 -12.74 -7.81
C LEU A 98 -4.83 -12.84 -6.33
N PRO A 99 -4.98 -14.03 -5.72
CA PRO A 99 -4.36 -14.31 -4.43
C PRO A 99 -2.86 -14.54 -4.63
N LEU A 100 -2.06 -13.93 -3.75
CA LEU A 100 -0.62 -14.12 -3.67
C LEU A 100 -0.27 -14.70 -2.30
N THR A 101 0.64 -15.64 -2.28
CA THR A 101 1.17 -16.23 -1.05
C THR A 101 2.67 -16.34 -1.13
N GLY A 102 3.34 -16.26 0.01
CA GLY A 102 4.80 -16.36 0.02
C GLY A 102 5.42 -16.16 1.39
N GLU A 103 6.67 -15.80 1.38
CA GLU A 103 7.50 -15.66 2.57
C GLU A 103 8.09 -14.24 2.65
N LEU A 104 8.44 -13.84 3.85
CA LEU A 104 9.20 -12.63 4.13
C LEU A 104 10.59 -13.06 4.57
N ASP A 105 11.60 -12.69 3.81
CA ASP A 105 12.97 -13.08 4.05
C ASP A 105 13.88 -11.87 4.28
N ALA A 106 14.85 -12.00 5.18
CA ALA A 106 15.94 -11.04 5.25
C ALA A 106 16.91 -11.30 4.10
N ILE A 107 17.27 -10.27 3.34
CA ILE A 107 18.18 -10.41 2.20
C ILE A 107 19.37 -9.44 2.31
N ALA A 108 20.48 -9.82 1.70
CA ALA A 108 21.58 -8.89 1.49
C ALA A 108 21.21 -7.87 0.40
N PRO A 109 21.51 -6.57 0.59
CA PRO A 109 21.33 -5.59 -0.47
C PRO A 109 22.08 -5.99 -1.75
N ASN A 110 21.39 -5.92 -2.88
CA ASN A 110 21.97 -6.18 -4.21
C ASN A 110 21.69 -4.99 -5.14
N ALA A 111 22.20 -5.03 -6.37
CA ALA A 111 22.05 -3.92 -7.32
C ALA A 111 20.57 -3.57 -7.61
N THR A 112 19.69 -4.58 -7.68
CA THR A 112 18.25 -4.39 -7.93
C THR A 112 17.58 -3.70 -6.75
N THR A 113 17.80 -4.17 -5.52
CA THR A 113 17.21 -3.58 -4.32
C THR A 113 17.78 -2.21 -4.01
N GLN A 114 19.06 -1.96 -4.32
CA GLN A 114 19.66 -0.62 -4.20
C GLN A 114 19.04 0.36 -5.20
N ALA A 115 18.84 -0.04 -6.45
CA ALA A 115 18.15 0.79 -7.45
C ALA A 115 16.69 1.06 -7.04
N ALA A 116 15.98 0.07 -6.49
CA ALA A 116 14.64 0.25 -5.96
C ALA A 116 14.63 1.25 -4.79
N ALA A 117 15.54 1.13 -3.83
CA ALA A 117 15.65 2.09 -2.72
C ALA A 117 15.92 3.51 -3.20
N GLN A 118 16.80 3.69 -4.21
CA GLN A 118 17.09 4.98 -4.80
C GLN A 118 15.87 5.58 -5.50
N SER A 119 15.11 4.78 -6.26
CA SER A 119 13.88 5.23 -6.91
C SER A 119 12.80 5.65 -5.91
N CYS A 120 12.80 5.04 -4.72
CA CYS A 120 11.96 5.40 -3.59
C CYS A 120 12.46 6.62 -2.79
N GLY A 121 13.65 7.14 -3.09
CA GLY A 121 14.25 8.25 -2.36
C GLY A 121 14.64 7.92 -0.91
N ILE A 122 14.99 6.66 -0.60
CA ILE A 122 15.30 6.19 0.75
C ILE A 122 16.69 5.58 0.86
N THR A 123 17.22 5.58 2.09
CA THR A 123 18.45 4.87 2.46
C THR A 123 18.10 3.83 3.52
N PRO A 124 17.96 2.56 3.15
CA PRO A 124 17.59 1.50 4.08
C PRO A 124 18.74 1.12 5.00
N THR A 125 18.39 0.75 6.23
CA THR A 125 19.30 0.10 7.19
C THR A 125 19.30 -1.42 7.02
N GLN A 126 18.17 -1.98 6.54
CA GLN A 126 18.00 -3.39 6.22
C GLN A 126 17.10 -3.53 4.99
N THR A 127 17.24 -4.64 4.28
CA THR A 127 16.38 -5.02 3.17
C THR A 127 15.79 -6.39 3.43
N TRP A 128 14.48 -6.48 3.38
CA TRP A 128 13.74 -7.75 3.41
C TRP A 128 13.07 -7.93 2.05
N ASP A 129 12.66 -9.14 1.74
CA ASP A 129 11.99 -9.47 0.49
C ASP A 129 10.65 -10.12 0.75
N LEU A 130 9.62 -9.60 0.13
CA LEU A 130 8.30 -10.22 0.05
C LEU A 130 8.33 -11.14 -1.17
N HIS A 131 8.77 -12.37 -0.98
CA HIS A 131 8.85 -13.38 -2.04
C HIS A 131 7.46 -14.01 -2.25
N LEU A 132 6.72 -13.49 -3.23
CA LEU A 132 5.33 -13.84 -3.49
C LEU A 132 5.18 -14.69 -4.75
N SER A 133 4.15 -15.52 -4.78
CA SER A 133 3.76 -16.28 -5.97
C SER A 133 2.27 -16.13 -6.27
N ALA A 134 1.94 -16.01 -7.56
CA ALA A 134 0.59 -15.99 -8.08
C ALA A 134 0.58 -16.51 -9.53
N ALA A 135 -0.38 -17.34 -9.90
CA ALA A 135 -0.60 -17.81 -11.28
C ALA A 135 0.68 -18.37 -11.96
N GLY A 136 1.56 -19.03 -11.20
CA GLY A 136 2.82 -19.58 -11.69
C GLY A 136 3.94 -18.57 -11.94
N GLN A 137 3.76 -17.33 -11.51
CA GLN A 137 4.79 -16.28 -11.53
C GLN A 137 5.28 -16.02 -10.11
N THR A 138 6.56 -15.72 -9.97
CA THR A 138 7.16 -15.21 -8.75
C THR A 138 7.29 -13.69 -8.83
N LEU A 139 7.12 -13.02 -7.69
CA LEU A 139 7.20 -11.58 -7.55
C LEU A 139 7.98 -11.26 -6.28
N ASP A 140 9.14 -10.65 -6.46
CA ASP A 140 9.99 -10.19 -5.36
C ASP A 140 9.76 -8.70 -5.16
N ILE A 141 9.24 -8.33 -3.98
CA ILE A 141 8.98 -6.95 -3.63
C ILE A 141 9.83 -6.59 -2.42
N PRO A 142 10.80 -5.68 -2.56
CA PRO A 142 11.63 -5.29 -1.43
C PRO A 142 10.82 -4.49 -0.39
N LEU A 143 10.96 -4.89 0.86
CA LEU A 143 10.53 -4.16 2.03
C LEU A 143 11.78 -3.59 2.71
N PHE A 144 11.85 -2.29 2.83
CA PHE A 144 12.99 -1.59 3.40
C PHE A 144 12.73 -1.19 4.84
N VAL A 145 13.67 -1.51 5.73
CA VAL A 145 13.71 -0.94 7.07
C VAL A 145 14.55 0.32 7.02
N VAL A 146 13.96 1.43 7.45
CA VAL A 146 14.57 2.76 7.34
C VAL A 146 14.56 3.44 8.70
N ALA A 147 15.66 4.11 9.05
CA ALA A 147 15.71 4.92 10.27
C ALA A 147 14.72 6.09 10.19
N PRO A 148 14.02 6.43 11.29
CA PRO A 148 13.16 7.59 11.32
C PRO A 148 13.97 8.89 11.27
N LEU A 149 13.38 9.95 10.72
CA LEU A 149 13.94 11.30 10.78
C LEU A 149 13.73 11.91 12.18
N ALA A 150 14.48 12.96 12.51
CA ALA A 150 14.38 13.62 13.81
C ALA A 150 12.93 14.02 14.22
N PRO A 151 12.07 14.59 13.34
CA PRO A 151 10.68 14.84 13.69
C PRO A 151 9.88 13.58 13.98
N GLU A 152 10.13 12.47 13.25
CA GLU A 152 9.44 11.20 13.44
C GLU A 152 9.87 10.52 14.75
N THR A 153 11.15 10.62 15.10
CA THR A 153 11.67 10.16 16.41
C THR A 153 11.01 10.92 17.55
N ALA A 154 10.82 12.24 17.41
CA ALA A 154 10.14 13.06 18.41
C ALA A 154 8.66 12.67 18.60
N LEU A 155 8.03 12.08 17.57
CA LEU A 155 6.69 11.51 17.64
C LEU A 155 6.65 10.10 18.24
N GLY A 156 7.80 9.53 18.63
CA GLY A 156 7.90 8.24 19.28
C GLY A 156 8.01 7.06 18.29
N PHE A 157 8.49 7.28 17.07
CA PHE A 157 8.76 6.19 16.13
C PHE A 157 10.24 5.78 16.18
N THR A 158 10.50 4.47 16.07
CA THR A 158 11.85 3.90 16.14
C THR A 158 12.38 3.43 14.80
N GLN A 159 11.49 2.99 13.91
CA GLN A 159 11.80 2.51 12.57
C GLN A 159 10.65 2.83 11.61
N LYS A 160 10.95 2.76 10.31
CA LYS A 160 9.95 2.78 9.23
C LYS A 160 10.10 1.52 8.39
N LEU A 161 8.97 0.94 8.00
CA LEU A 161 8.90 -0.10 6.98
C LEU A 161 8.38 0.54 5.71
N VAL A 162 9.16 0.50 4.64
CA VAL A 162 8.81 1.17 3.38
C VAL A 162 8.74 0.14 2.26
N VAL A 163 7.63 0.15 1.52
CA VAL A 163 7.43 -0.65 0.31
C VAL A 163 7.07 0.29 -0.82
N CYS A 164 7.82 0.24 -1.92
CA CYS A 164 7.50 0.95 -3.13
C CYS A 164 6.98 -0.04 -4.17
N LEU A 165 5.80 0.22 -4.66
CA LEU A 165 5.12 -0.67 -5.60
C LEU A 165 5.33 -0.19 -7.04
N PRO A 166 5.52 -1.12 -7.97
CA PRO A 166 5.61 -0.77 -9.38
C PRO A 166 4.26 -0.26 -9.91
N PRO A 167 4.25 0.73 -10.83
CA PRO A 167 3.02 1.29 -11.37
C PRO A 167 2.25 0.24 -12.18
N PRO A 168 0.93 0.07 -11.96
CA PRO A 168 0.10 -0.87 -12.73
C PRO A 168 -0.42 -0.31 -14.04
N ASP A 169 -0.59 1.00 -14.15
CA ASP A 169 -1.37 1.74 -15.14
C ASP A 169 -0.54 2.34 -16.29
N VAL A 170 0.77 2.08 -16.31
CA VAL A 170 1.63 2.42 -17.46
C VAL A 170 1.48 1.40 -18.59
N PRO A 171 1.76 1.75 -19.85
CA PRO A 171 1.62 0.84 -20.99
C PRO A 171 2.36 -0.49 -20.82
N VAL A 172 1.79 -1.56 -21.39
CA VAL A 172 2.44 -2.89 -21.44
C VAL A 172 3.79 -2.78 -22.13
N GLY A 173 4.81 -3.40 -21.52
CA GLY A 173 6.20 -3.33 -22.02
C GLY A 173 7.01 -2.16 -21.45
N THR A 174 6.40 -1.27 -20.65
CA THR A 174 7.15 -0.22 -19.95
C THR A 174 8.05 -0.85 -18.87
N PRO A 175 9.36 -0.57 -18.85
CA PRO A 175 10.24 -1.05 -17.80
C PRO A 175 9.76 -0.64 -16.41
N GLY A 176 9.77 -1.57 -15.46
CA GLY A 176 9.32 -1.32 -14.09
C GLY A 176 7.80 -1.31 -13.88
N ARG A 177 7.00 -1.64 -14.90
CA ARG A 177 5.55 -1.86 -14.76
C ARG A 177 5.28 -3.09 -13.89
N SER A 178 4.22 -3.04 -13.10
CA SER A 178 3.76 -4.21 -12.34
C SER A 178 3.37 -5.38 -13.26
N VAL A 179 3.64 -6.59 -12.82
CA VAL A 179 3.25 -7.83 -13.53
C VAL A 179 1.73 -7.85 -13.70
N PHE A 180 1.25 -8.11 -14.92
CA PHE A 180 -0.16 -8.08 -15.32
C PHE A 180 -0.90 -6.76 -15.04
N GLY A 181 -0.20 -5.63 -14.88
CA GLY A 181 -0.83 -4.39 -14.44
C GLY A 181 -1.50 -4.54 -13.08
N ALA A 182 -0.87 -5.27 -12.17
CA ALA A 182 -1.45 -5.62 -10.89
C ALA A 182 -1.42 -4.43 -9.92
N LYS A 183 -2.60 -4.10 -9.36
CA LYS A 183 -2.79 -3.14 -8.29
C LYS A 183 -3.01 -3.87 -6.97
N LEU A 184 -2.27 -3.49 -5.93
CA LEU A 184 -2.44 -4.05 -4.58
C LEU A 184 -3.82 -3.72 -4.04
N LEU A 185 -4.53 -4.74 -3.52
CA LEU A 185 -5.78 -4.59 -2.77
C LEU A 185 -5.58 -4.86 -1.28
N SER A 186 -4.76 -5.84 -0.94
CA SER A 186 -4.39 -6.12 0.44
C SER A 186 -3.06 -6.82 0.52
N ALA A 187 -2.34 -6.61 1.60
CA ALA A 187 -1.19 -7.42 1.96
C ALA A 187 -1.18 -7.62 3.47
N THR A 188 -0.78 -8.81 3.90
CA THR A 188 -0.58 -9.11 5.31
C THR A 188 0.68 -9.94 5.45
N PHE A 189 1.56 -9.55 6.34
CA PHE A 189 2.73 -10.34 6.69
C PHE A 189 2.88 -10.47 8.19
N THR A 190 3.48 -11.56 8.62
CA THR A 190 3.92 -11.79 10.01
C THR A 190 5.42 -11.75 10.01
N SER A 191 6.01 -11.03 10.98
CA SER A 191 7.46 -10.96 11.09
C SER A 191 7.92 -11.30 12.49
N SER A 192 8.80 -12.29 12.60
CA SER A 192 9.54 -12.64 13.82
C SER A 192 10.61 -11.60 14.16
N ALA A 193 11.04 -10.81 13.18
CA ALA A 193 11.99 -9.71 13.39
C ALA A 193 11.36 -8.48 14.02
N ILE A 194 10.01 -8.37 14.05
CA ILE A 194 9.30 -7.27 14.71
C ILE A 194 8.65 -7.82 15.97
N THR A 195 9.30 -7.63 17.11
CA THR A 195 8.80 -8.13 18.37
C THR A 195 7.96 -7.10 19.11
N GLN A 196 6.97 -7.62 19.83
CA GLN A 196 6.07 -6.82 20.62
C GLN A 196 6.75 -6.24 21.86
N PRO A 197 6.17 -5.16 22.41
CA PRO A 197 6.61 -4.60 23.68
C PRO A 197 6.57 -5.64 24.80
N THR A 198 7.49 -5.51 25.75
CA THR A 198 7.53 -6.32 26.99
C THR A 198 6.68 -5.73 28.11
N ALA A 199 6.14 -4.54 27.95
CA ALA A 199 5.24 -3.88 28.89
C ALA A 199 3.85 -3.66 28.24
N ALA A 200 2.80 -3.75 29.02
CA ALA A 200 1.47 -3.34 28.59
C ALA A 200 1.42 -1.82 28.43
N GLY A 201 0.74 -1.34 27.40
CA GLY A 201 0.63 0.09 27.10
C GLY A 201 -0.07 0.35 25.78
N ASP A 202 -0.27 1.62 25.48
CA ASP A 202 -0.82 2.07 24.20
C ASP A 202 0.31 2.35 23.21
N TYR A 203 0.33 1.62 22.12
CA TYR A 203 1.34 1.72 21.06
C TYR A 203 0.68 2.13 19.75
N ARG A 204 0.93 3.37 19.33
CA ARG A 204 0.27 3.93 18.14
C ARG A 204 1.08 3.66 16.89
N TRP A 205 0.62 2.73 16.09
CA TRP A 205 1.11 2.54 14.72
C TRP A 205 0.49 3.59 13.79
N THR A 206 1.26 4.06 12.84
CA THR A 206 0.83 5.02 11.82
C THR A 206 1.34 4.58 10.46
N SER A 207 0.62 4.93 9.41
CA SER A 207 1.04 4.68 8.03
C SER A 207 0.77 5.90 7.15
N LEU A 208 1.61 6.03 6.12
CA LEU A 208 1.44 6.95 5.02
C LEU A 208 1.37 6.13 3.73
N PHE A 209 0.37 6.40 2.93
CA PHE A 209 0.18 5.80 1.61
C PHE A 209 0.15 6.91 0.56
N THR A 210 0.86 6.73 -0.54
CA THR A 210 0.89 7.67 -1.67
C THR A 210 0.76 6.95 -3.00
#